data_07cf05eaba6f13fac55fc60ad4c097ae
#
_entry.id   07cf05eaba6f13fac55fc60ad4c097ae
#
_cell.length_a   1.000
_cell.length_b   1.000
_cell.length_c   1.000
_cell.angle_alpha   90.00
_cell.angle_beta   90.00
_cell.angle_gamma   90.00
#
_symmetry.space_group_name_H-M   'P 1'
#
loop_
_entity.id
_entity.type
_entity.pdbx_description
1 polymer ?
#
loop_
_entity_poly.entity_id
_entity_poly.type
_entity_poly.pdbx_seq_one_letter_code
_entity_poly.pdbx_strand_id
1 'polypeptide(L)'
;ENIINNLNSIPILYVNETGFKKYYSKEEVIHKVNLVAKYLRSIGVKKGDRVVGIVTNNAETLISFLAVNSIGAVWSSCSPDFGEQAILDRFSQIEPKILFYSSNYMYGGKKFKILEKIKNVESKLNTLEVSICIDYSQKDKSFIDEKLNFFEENNRELSELSFERCQFNDPMYILYSSGTTGKPKCIVHNTGGPLIQHLKEQQLHCEICENDKLFYFTTCGW
;
A
#
# COMPACT_ATOMS: atom_id res chain seq x y z
N GLU A 1 -10.47 -5.72 -8.71
CA GLU A 1 -11.82 -5.45 -9.25
C GLU A 1 -12.90 -5.78 -8.22
N ASN A 2 -13.03 -7.02 -7.77
CA ASN A 2 -14.08 -7.44 -6.84
C ASN A 2 -14.12 -6.63 -5.54
N ILE A 3 -12.98 -6.33 -4.94
CA ILE A 3 -12.90 -5.52 -3.71
C ILE A 3 -13.47 -4.12 -3.99
N ILE A 4 -13.02 -3.47 -5.05
CA ILE A 4 -13.41 -2.09 -5.37
C ILE A 4 -14.90 -2.01 -5.75
N ASN A 5 -15.40 -2.95 -6.53
CA ASN A 5 -16.80 -2.95 -6.94
C ASN A 5 -17.78 -3.17 -5.77
N ASN A 6 -17.33 -3.83 -4.71
CA ASN A 6 -18.14 -4.14 -3.53
C ASN A 6 -17.82 -3.23 -2.31
N LEU A 7 -17.13 -2.10 -2.49
CA LEU A 7 -16.93 -1.14 -1.42
C LEU A 7 -18.26 -0.53 -0.96
N ASN A 8 -18.41 -0.38 0.35
CA ASN A 8 -19.48 0.40 0.95
C ASN A 8 -19.31 1.90 0.65
N SER A 9 -20.35 2.70 0.90
CA SER A 9 -20.32 4.17 0.68
C SER A 9 -19.18 4.89 1.39
N ILE A 10 -18.79 4.43 2.59
CA ILE A 10 -17.65 4.93 3.37
C ILE A 10 -16.78 3.75 3.77
N PRO A 11 -15.90 3.26 2.86
CA PRO A 11 -15.12 2.05 3.11
C PRO A 11 -13.96 2.24 4.07
N ILE A 12 -13.49 3.48 4.28
CA ILE A 12 -12.34 3.75 5.13
C ILE A 12 -12.66 4.86 6.14
N LEU A 13 -12.43 4.55 7.41
CA LEU A 13 -12.29 5.54 8.48
C LEU A 13 -10.83 5.52 8.96
N TYR A 14 -10.08 6.57 8.67
CA TYR A 14 -8.75 6.76 9.19
C TYR A 14 -8.79 7.56 10.51
N VAL A 15 -8.07 7.06 11.51
CA VAL A 15 -7.90 7.73 12.82
C VAL A 15 -6.42 7.62 13.21
N ASN A 16 -5.84 8.70 13.71
CA ASN A 16 -4.47 8.69 14.22
C ASN A 16 -4.39 9.08 15.71
N GLU A 17 -3.21 8.97 16.29
CA GLU A 17 -2.94 9.25 17.72
C GLU A 17 -3.25 10.71 18.13
N THR A 18 -3.27 11.66 17.18
CA THR A 18 -3.60 13.07 17.48
C THR A 18 -5.09 13.34 17.55
N GLY A 19 -5.93 12.31 17.37
CA GLY A 19 -7.38 12.42 17.28
C GLY A 19 -7.89 12.88 15.92
N PHE A 20 -7.02 13.06 14.93
CA PHE A 20 -7.45 13.35 13.57
C PHE A 20 -8.26 12.19 13.02
N LYS A 21 -9.42 12.50 12.42
CA LYS A 21 -10.33 11.55 11.79
C LYS A 21 -10.64 12.00 10.38
N LYS A 22 -10.59 11.08 9.44
CA LYS A 22 -11.02 11.29 8.05
C LYS A 22 -11.82 10.11 7.54
N TYR A 23 -12.98 10.40 6.98
CA TYR A 23 -13.81 9.44 6.26
C TYR A 23 -13.48 9.56 4.77
N TYR A 24 -13.29 8.43 4.11
CA TYR A 24 -13.08 8.36 2.68
C TYR A 24 -14.31 7.74 2.02
N SER A 25 -14.91 8.43 1.06
CA SER A 25 -16.02 7.85 0.30
C SER A 25 -15.52 6.80 -0.70
N LYS A 26 -16.44 5.98 -1.19
CA LYS A 26 -16.16 5.02 -2.24
C LYS A 26 -15.56 5.69 -3.48
N GLU A 27 -16.15 6.79 -3.89
CA GLU A 27 -15.75 7.56 -5.06
C GLU A 27 -14.33 8.12 -4.87
N GLU A 28 -14.05 8.69 -3.69
CA GLU A 28 -12.72 9.20 -3.34
C GLU A 28 -11.66 8.09 -3.40
N VAL A 29 -11.95 6.91 -2.84
CA VAL A 29 -11.02 5.77 -2.86
C VAL A 29 -10.77 5.31 -4.29
N ILE A 30 -11.81 5.10 -5.09
CA ILE A 30 -11.70 4.65 -6.49
C ILE A 30 -10.91 5.68 -7.31
N HIS A 31 -11.21 6.96 -7.15
CA HIS A 31 -10.52 8.05 -7.85
C HIS A 31 -9.02 8.06 -7.53
N LYS A 32 -8.65 7.99 -6.26
CA LYS A 32 -7.25 7.96 -5.82
C LYS A 32 -6.51 6.68 -6.27
N VAL A 33 -7.17 5.52 -6.21
CA VAL A 33 -6.61 4.25 -6.73
C VAL A 33 -6.32 4.36 -8.22
N ASN A 34 -7.26 4.90 -9.00
CA ASN A 34 -7.10 5.10 -10.44
C ASN A 34 -5.94 6.04 -10.77
N LEU A 35 -5.83 7.14 -10.05
CA LEU A 35 -4.73 8.10 -10.20
C LEU A 35 -3.37 7.44 -9.96
N VAL A 36 -3.21 6.73 -8.85
CA VAL A 36 -1.94 6.06 -8.51
C VAL A 36 -1.64 4.96 -9.55
N ALA A 37 -2.64 4.17 -9.95
CA ALA A 37 -2.47 3.16 -10.98
C ALA A 37 -2.03 3.75 -12.33
N LYS A 38 -2.62 4.86 -12.77
CA LYS A 38 -2.21 5.58 -13.98
C LYS A 38 -0.78 6.10 -13.86
N TYR A 39 -0.44 6.71 -12.73
CA TYR A 39 0.92 7.17 -12.50
C TYR A 39 1.93 6.03 -12.59
N LEU A 40 1.68 4.91 -11.90
CA LEU A 40 2.56 3.76 -11.95
C LEU A 40 2.74 3.21 -13.37
N ARG A 41 1.65 3.13 -14.15
CA ARG A 41 1.74 2.75 -15.58
C ARG A 41 2.55 3.75 -16.40
N SER A 42 2.40 5.05 -16.16
CA SER A 42 3.12 6.10 -16.90
C SER A 42 4.63 6.07 -16.67
N ILE A 43 5.08 5.60 -15.51
CA ILE A 43 6.51 5.39 -15.19
C ILE A 43 6.99 3.97 -15.49
N GLY A 44 6.19 3.18 -16.22
CA GLY A 44 6.60 1.88 -16.76
C GLY A 44 6.48 0.69 -15.82
N VAL A 45 5.69 0.78 -14.73
CA VAL A 45 5.38 -0.37 -13.88
C VAL A 45 4.45 -1.32 -14.62
N LYS A 46 4.77 -2.61 -14.61
CA LYS A 46 4.08 -3.68 -15.32
C LYS A 46 3.64 -4.79 -14.37
N LYS A 47 2.78 -5.68 -14.86
CA LYS A 47 2.42 -6.92 -14.18
C LYS A 47 3.67 -7.69 -13.75
N GLY A 48 3.69 -8.12 -12.49
CA GLY A 48 4.79 -8.86 -11.88
C GLY A 48 5.94 -8.00 -11.33
N ASP A 49 6.01 -6.68 -11.62
CA ASP A 49 6.96 -5.78 -10.98
C ASP A 49 6.70 -5.71 -9.47
N ARG A 50 7.76 -5.66 -8.66
CA ARG A 50 7.63 -5.54 -7.21
C ARG A 50 7.64 -4.08 -6.81
N VAL A 51 6.64 -3.71 -6.04
CA VAL A 51 6.45 -2.39 -5.46
C VAL A 51 6.47 -2.54 -3.95
N VAL A 52 7.36 -1.82 -3.27
CA VAL A 52 7.51 -1.96 -1.82
C VAL A 52 7.08 -0.70 -1.08
N GLY A 53 6.71 -0.86 0.20
CA GLY A 53 6.33 0.22 1.08
C GLY A 53 7.08 0.20 2.42
N ILE A 54 7.62 1.35 2.84
CA ILE A 54 8.02 1.62 4.23
C ILE A 54 7.01 2.62 4.76
N VAL A 55 5.88 2.11 5.26
CA VAL A 55 4.64 2.88 5.37
C VAL A 55 3.90 2.62 6.69
N THR A 56 3.08 3.58 7.08
CA THR A 56 2.17 3.47 8.23
C THR A 56 0.80 2.94 7.81
N ASN A 57 -0.03 2.59 8.79
CA ASN A 57 -1.44 2.22 8.58
C ASN A 57 -2.29 3.47 8.27
N ASN A 58 -2.16 4.03 7.10
CA ASN A 58 -2.96 5.15 6.62
C ASN A 58 -3.76 4.77 5.36
N ALA A 59 -4.68 5.63 4.95
CA ALA A 59 -5.51 5.39 3.78
C ALA A 59 -4.67 5.37 2.49
N GLU A 60 -3.64 6.19 2.40
CA GLU A 60 -2.72 6.28 1.27
C GLU A 60 -1.97 4.96 1.04
N THR A 61 -1.63 4.24 2.10
CA THR A 61 -1.05 2.90 2.02
C THR A 61 -2.03 1.90 1.40
N LEU A 62 -3.28 1.90 1.84
CA LEU A 62 -4.31 1.03 1.26
C LEU A 62 -4.60 1.38 -0.20
N ILE A 63 -4.71 2.67 -0.51
CA ILE A 63 -4.89 3.16 -1.88
C ILE A 63 -3.74 2.71 -2.77
N SER A 64 -2.49 2.85 -2.31
CA SER A 64 -1.30 2.41 -3.05
C SER A 64 -1.30 0.89 -3.26
N PHE A 65 -1.63 0.10 -2.24
CA PHE A 65 -1.78 -1.34 -2.34
C PHE A 65 -2.83 -1.74 -3.40
N LEU A 66 -4.01 -1.13 -3.37
CA LEU A 66 -5.07 -1.41 -4.34
C LEU A 66 -4.66 -1.00 -5.76
N ALA A 67 -3.97 0.13 -5.92
CA ALA A 67 -3.48 0.59 -7.20
C ALA A 67 -2.42 -0.35 -7.78
N VAL A 68 -1.45 -0.78 -6.98
CA VAL A 68 -0.41 -1.75 -7.38
C VAL A 68 -1.05 -3.06 -7.85
N ASN A 69 -2.01 -3.59 -7.08
CA ASN A 69 -2.70 -4.82 -7.45
C ASN A 69 -3.61 -4.66 -8.67
N SER A 70 -4.19 -3.46 -8.90
CA SER A 70 -5.02 -3.22 -10.09
C SER A 70 -4.25 -3.33 -11.40
N ILE A 71 -2.95 -3.08 -11.38
CA ILE A 71 -2.05 -3.22 -12.54
C ILE A 71 -1.33 -4.56 -12.59
N GLY A 72 -1.67 -5.50 -11.70
CA GLY A 72 -1.03 -6.83 -11.61
C GLY A 72 0.39 -6.82 -11.08
N ALA A 73 0.87 -5.71 -10.50
CA ALA A 73 2.15 -5.64 -9.81
C ALA A 73 2.04 -6.25 -8.40
N VAL A 74 3.18 -6.60 -7.81
CA VAL A 74 3.28 -7.34 -6.55
C VAL A 74 3.64 -6.39 -5.43
N TRP A 75 2.79 -6.31 -4.40
CA TRP A 75 3.03 -5.47 -3.23
C TRP A 75 3.86 -6.18 -2.15
N SER A 76 4.72 -5.42 -1.46
CA SER A 76 5.31 -5.85 -0.18
C SER A 76 5.52 -4.63 0.71
N SER A 77 5.46 -4.78 2.03
CA SER A 77 5.67 -3.64 2.91
C SER A 77 6.33 -4.01 4.24
N CYS A 78 6.96 -3.01 4.83
CA CYS A 78 7.51 -3.02 6.17
C CYS A 78 6.99 -1.82 6.97
N SER A 79 6.85 -2.00 8.28
CA SER A 79 6.55 -0.90 9.18
C SER A 79 7.74 0.08 9.26
N PRO A 80 7.50 1.40 9.40
CA PRO A 80 8.56 2.40 9.43
C PRO A 80 9.44 2.35 10.69
N ASP A 81 9.04 1.62 11.72
CA ASP A 81 9.85 1.38 12.93
C ASP A 81 10.94 0.33 12.74
N PHE A 82 10.90 -0.46 11.67
CA PHE A 82 11.95 -1.42 11.38
C PHE A 82 13.32 -0.74 11.20
N GLY A 83 14.36 -1.39 11.72
CA GLY A 83 15.75 -0.98 11.47
C GLY A 83 16.11 -1.12 9.98
N GLU A 84 17.07 -0.32 9.51
CA GLU A 84 17.55 -0.31 8.13
C GLU A 84 17.92 -1.72 7.62
N GLN A 85 18.71 -2.47 8.42
CA GLN A 85 19.10 -3.83 8.04
C GLN A 85 17.92 -4.77 7.91
N ALA A 86 16.93 -4.66 8.80
CA ALA A 86 15.74 -5.50 8.74
C ALA A 86 14.87 -5.23 7.48
N ILE A 87 14.86 -3.99 6.99
CA ILE A 87 14.22 -3.60 5.72
C ILE A 87 15.00 -4.17 4.54
N LEU A 88 16.33 -3.99 4.54
CA LEU A 88 17.21 -4.49 3.48
C LEU A 88 17.19 -6.01 3.37
N ASP A 89 17.18 -6.73 4.50
CA ASP A 89 17.10 -8.19 4.54
C ASP A 89 15.82 -8.74 3.89
N ARG A 90 14.77 -7.90 3.78
CA ARG A 90 13.51 -8.23 3.11
C ARG A 90 13.54 -7.81 1.65
N PHE A 91 13.71 -6.52 1.42
CA PHE A 91 13.48 -5.94 0.10
C PHE A 91 14.57 -6.31 -0.92
N SER A 92 15.82 -6.52 -0.50
CA SER A 92 16.86 -6.98 -1.41
C SER A 92 16.60 -8.37 -2.01
N GLN A 93 15.76 -9.19 -1.39
CA GLN A 93 15.42 -10.52 -1.90
C GLN A 93 14.42 -10.48 -3.07
N ILE A 94 13.67 -9.40 -3.21
CA ILE A 94 12.56 -9.30 -4.16
C ILE A 94 12.80 -8.27 -5.27
N GLU A 95 13.95 -7.60 -5.26
CA GLU A 95 14.37 -6.66 -6.31
C GLU A 95 13.27 -5.65 -6.67
N PRO A 96 12.87 -4.76 -5.75
CA PRO A 96 11.76 -3.84 -5.97
C PRO A 96 12.13 -2.77 -6.98
N LYS A 97 11.13 -2.36 -7.78
CA LYS A 97 11.25 -1.29 -8.77
C LYS A 97 10.82 0.07 -8.21
N ILE A 98 9.80 0.08 -7.36
CA ILE A 98 9.22 1.30 -6.77
C ILE A 98 9.22 1.16 -5.25
N LEU A 99 9.51 2.27 -4.56
CA LEU A 99 9.39 2.41 -3.12
C LEU A 99 8.35 3.48 -2.78
N PHE A 100 7.29 3.11 -2.07
CA PHE A 100 6.45 4.04 -1.34
C PHE A 100 6.99 4.21 0.07
N TYR A 101 7.00 5.43 0.61
CA TYR A 101 7.49 5.62 1.98
C TYR A 101 6.75 6.74 2.71
N SER A 102 6.72 6.63 4.04
CA SER A 102 6.39 7.72 4.94
C SER A 102 7.67 8.45 5.37
N SER A 103 7.67 9.77 5.38
CA SER A 103 8.83 10.58 5.82
C SER A 103 8.97 10.60 7.34
N ASN A 104 7.87 10.34 8.02
CA ASN A 104 7.77 10.30 9.48
C ASN A 104 6.58 9.45 9.93
N TYR A 105 6.56 9.11 11.21
CA TYR A 105 5.39 8.46 11.84
C TYR A 105 5.24 8.92 13.30
N MET A 106 4.03 8.76 13.82
CA MET A 106 3.71 9.01 15.22
C MET A 106 3.63 7.67 15.97
N TYR A 107 4.20 7.62 17.15
CA TYR A 107 4.03 6.49 18.04
C TYR A 107 4.20 6.92 19.51
N GLY A 108 3.23 6.58 20.36
CA GLY A 108 3.24 6.93 21.77
C GLY A 108 3.30 8.45 22.00
N GLY A 109 2.64 9.25 21.17
CA GLY A 109 2.64 10.72 21.21
C GLY A 109 3.95 11.36 20.72
N LYS A 110 4.91 10.58 20.20
CA LYS A 110 6.18 11.10 19.68
C LYS A 110 6.25 10.99 18.16
N LYS A 111 6.84 12.01 17.53
CA LYS A 111 7.09 12.03 16.09
C LYS A 111 8.49 11.52 15.77
N PHE A 112 8.57 10.50 14.92
CA PHE A 112 9.83 9.91 14.45
C PHE A 112 10.05 10.27 12.97
N LYS A 113 11.16 10.96 12.69
CA LYS A 113 11.58 11.27 11.31
C LYS A 113 12.46 10.12 10.79
N ILE A 114 12.18 9.63 9.59
CA ILE A 114 12.88 8.48 9.01
C ILE A 114 13.48 8.75 7.62
N LEU A 115 13.48 9.99 7.14
CA LEU A 115 14.00 10.32 5.80
C LEU A 115 15.45 9.89 5.59
N GLU A 116 16.31 10.01 6.61
CA GLU A 116 17.70 9.55 6.52
C GLU A 116 17.77 8.04 6.33
N LYS A 117 16.99 7.29 7.11
CA LYS A 117 16.85 5.83 6.95
C LYS A 117 16.38 5.47 5.54
N ILE A 118 15.37 6.20 5.01
CA ILE A 118 14.86 5.96 3.65
C ILE A 118 15.98 6.14 2.62
N LYS A 119 16.73 7.24 2.67
CA LYS A 119 17.87 7.50 1.76
C LYS A 119 18.92 6.40 1.82
N ASN A 120 19.24 5.91 3.04
CA ASN A 120 20.20 4.82 3.20
C ASN A 120 19.70 3.50 2.61
N VAL A 121 18.40 3.20 2.74
CA VAL A 121 17.78 2.02 2.12
C VAL A 121 17.77 2.16 0.59
N GLU A 122 17.35 3.31 0.06
CA GLU A 122 17.35 3.60 -1.38
C GLU A 122 18.73 3.38 -2.00
N SER A 123 19.78 3.90 -1.37
CA SER A 123 21.15 3.78 -1.89
C SER A 123 21.67 2.34 -1.98
N LYS A 124 21.03 1.40 -1.30
CA LYS A 124 21.42 -0.02 -1.23
C LYS A 124 20.50 -0.95 -2.03
N LEU A 125 19.39 -0.45 -2.53
CA LEU A 125 18.45 -1.19 -3.38
C LEU A 125 18.64 -0.81 -4.84
N ASN A 126 19.60 -1.45 -5.51
CA ASN A 126 20.05 -1.10 -6.87
C ASN A 126 18.98 -1.23 -7.96
N THR A 127 17.85 -1.87 -7.68
CA THR A 127 16.75 -2.06 -8.64
C THR A 127 15.68 -0.98 -8.55
N LEU A 128 15.76 -0.09 -7.54
CA LEU A 128 14.80 1.00 -7.40
C LEU A 128 14.97 2.03 -8.51
N GLU A 129 13.87 2.36 -9.16
CA GLU A 129 13.80 3.39 -10.19
C GLU A 129 13.18 4.69 -9.66
N VAL A 130 12.16 4.56 -8.78
CA VAL A 130 11.41 5.71 -8.24
C VAL A 130 11.03 5.47 -6.80
N SER A 131 11.17 6.52 -5.98
CA SER A 131 10.67 6.56 -4.60
C SER A 131 9.60 7.64 -4.44
N ILE A 132 8.50 7.30 -3.76
CA ILE A 132 7.29 8.11 -3.66
C ILE A 132 6.94 8.30 -2.19
N CYS A 133 6.97 9.55 -1.71
CA CYS A 133 6.52 9.91 -0.38
C CYS A 133 4.99 10.00 -0.34
N ILE A 134 4.35 9.26 0.58
CA ILE A 134 2.89 9.24 0.71
C ILE A 134 2.38 9.87 2.01
N ASP A 135 3.23 10.64 2.69
CA ASP A 135 2.83 11.26 3.95
C ASP A 135 1.72 12.28 3.80
N TYR A 136 0.86 12.26 4.78
CA TYR A 136 -0.04 13.36 5.09
C TYR A 136 0.71 14.33 6.01
N SER A 137 1.22 15.44 5.49
CA SER A 137 1.64 16.55 6.33
C SER A 137 0.43 17.46 6.52
N GLN A 138 0.21 17.94 7.75
CA GLN A 138 -0.89 18.89 8.03
C GLN A 138 -0.77 20.21 7.24
N LYS A 139 0.36 20.45 6.59
CA LYS A 139 0.65 21.67 5.82
C LYS A 139 0.87 21.42 4.33
N ASP A 140 1.29 20.21 3.97
CA ASP A 140 1.60 19.85 2.59
C ASP A 140 0.64 18.77 2.12
N LYS A 141 0.11 18.91 0.93
CA LYS A 141 -0.71 17.88 0.27
C LYS A 141 0.12 16.61 0.14
N SER A 142 -0.50 15.44 0.26
CA SER A 142 0.18 14.19 -0.04
C SER A 142 0.58 14.16 -1.52
N PHE A 143 1.56 13.32 -1.87
CA PHE A 143 1.89 13.07 -3.29
C PHE A 143 0.64 12.76 -4.12
N ILE A 144 -0.27 11.98 -3.56
CA ILE A 144 -1.53 11.63 -4.22
C ILE A 144 -2.39 12.87 -4.46
N ASP A 145 -2.50 13.76 -3.48
CA ASP A 145 -3.28 15.00 -3.61
C ASP A 145 -2.62 15.99 -4.57
N GLU A 146 -1.28 16.10 -4.58
CA GLU A 146 -0.55 16.93 -5.55
C GLU A 146 -0.75 16.43 -6.98
N LYS A 147 -0.72 15.11 -7.20
CA LYS A 147 -0.97 14.54 -8.53
C LYS A 147 -2.42 14.66 -8.95
N LEU A 148 -3.37 14.55 -8.01
CA LEU A 148 -4.79 14.82 -8.27
C LEU A 148 -4.99 16.25 -8.79
N ASN A 149 -4.48 17.25 -8.06
CA ASN A 149 -4.59 18.64 -8.48
C ASN A 149 -3.95 18.88 -9.86
N PHE A 150 -2.77 18.31 -10.11
CA PHE A 150 -2.13 18.41 -11.42
C PHE A 150 -3.00 17.85 -12.55
N PHE A 151 -3.70 16.75 -12.34
CA PHE A 151 -4.61 16.16 -13.31
C PHE A 151 -5.88 16.99 -13.48
N GLU A 152 -6.46 17.49 -12.40
CA GLU A 152 -7.64 18.35 -12.41
C GLU A 152 -7.34 19.70 -13.10
N GLU A 153 -6.24 20.36 -12.77
CA GLU A 153 -5.81 21.62 -13.36
C GLU A 153 -5.51 21.52 -14.87
N ASN A 154 -5.09 20.35 -15.35
CA ASN A 154 -4.80 20.11 -16.76
C ASN A 154 -5.95 19.48 -17.54
N ASN A 155 -7.19 19.46 -16.99
CA ASN A 155 -8.40 18.88 -17.61
C ASN A 155 -8.17 17.46 -18.19
N ARG A 156 -7.30 16.69 -17.56
CA ARG A 156 -7.05 15.30 -17.94
C ARG A 156 -8.11 14.44 -17.25
N GLU A 157 -9.15 14.13 -17.98
CA GLU A 157 -10.15 13.15 -17.49
C GLU A 157 -9.45 11.86 -17.06
N LEU A 158 -9.70 11.46 -15.81
CA LEU A 158 -9.33 10.14 -15.36
C LEU A 158 -10.29 9.15 -16.06
N SER A 159 -9.80 8.43 -17.08
CA SER A 159 -10.53 7.29 -17.63
C SER A 159 -10.89 6.33 -16.49
N GLU A 160 -11.88 5.47 -16.69
CA GLU A 160 -12.25 4.44 -15.72
C GLU A 160 -11.05 3.61 -15.27
N LEU A 161 -11.07 3.17 -14.01
CA LEU A 161 -10.06 2.30 -13.45
C LEU A 161 -10.02 0.98 -14.21
N SER A 162 -8.90 0.70 -14.86
CA SER A 162 -8.69 -0.54 -15.59
C SER A 162 -7.93 -1.55 -14.73
N PHE A 163 -8.30 -2.83 -14.85
CA PHE A 163 -7.71 -3.93 -14.10
C PHE A 163 -6.94 -4.87 -15.01
N GLU A 164 -5.72 -5.20 -14.59
CA GLU A 164 -4.94 -6.26 -15.24
C GLU A 164 -5.57 -7.63 -14.95
N ARG A 165 -5.64 -8.48 -15.95
CA ARG A 165 -6.13 -9.85 -15.78
C ARG A 165 -5.04 -10.74 -15.22
N CYS A 166 -5.30 -11.30 -14.02
CA CYS A 166 -4.39 -12.19 -13.32
C CYS A 166 -4.97 -13.61 -13.28
N GLN A 167 -4.07 -14.59 -13.34
CA GLN A 167 -4.44 -15.99 -13.09
C GLN A 167 -4.53 -16.22 -11.57
N PHE A 168 -5.18 -17.30 -11.17
CA PHE A 168 -5.35 -17.67 -9.77
C PHE A 168 -4.03 -17.69 -8.98
N ASN A 169 -2.98 -18.23 -9.60
CA ASN A 169 -1.66 -18.41 -8.97
C ASN A 169 -0.69 -17.25 -9.21
N ASP A 170 -1.09 -16.20 -9.94
CA ASP A 170 -0.23 -15.03 -10.10
C ASP A 170 0.06 -14.39 -8.72
N PRO A 171 1.29 -13.94 -8.45
CA PRO A 171 1.63 -13.30 -7.19
C PRO A 171 0.88 -11.97 -7.03
N MET A 172 0.40 -11.69 -5.81
CA MET A 172 -0.31 -10.47 -5.46
C MET A 172 0.46 -9.65 -4.42
N TYR A 173 0.94 -10.30 -3.36
CA TYR A 173 1.77 -9.64 -2.36
C TYR A 173 2.75 -10.61 -1.69
N ILE A 174 3.82 -10.05 -1.11
CA ILE A 174 4.88 -10.78 -0.42
C ILE A 174 4.93 -10.34 1.03
N LEU A 175 4.79 -11.27 1.95
CA LEU A 175 5.02 -11.10 3.38
C LEU A 175 6.28 -11.84 3.80
N TYR A 176 6.68 -11.67 5.06
CA TYR A 176 7.92 -12.27 5.57
C TYR A 176 7.67 -12.98 6.88
N SER A 177 8.13 -14.22 6.99
CA SER A 177 8.19 -14.89 8.28
C SER A 177 9.47 -14.52 9.02
N SER A 178 9.40 -14.44 10.34
CA SER A 178 10.59 -14.40 11.20
C SER A 178 11.28 -15.75 11.12
N GLY A 179 12.35 -15.84 10.32
CA GLY A 179 13.19 -17.04 10.29
C GLY A 179 13.86 -17.24 11.66
N THR A 180 13.78 -18.44 12.23
CA THR A 180 14.46 -18.78 13.49
C THR A 180 15.99 -18.76 13.38
N THR A 181 16.53 -18.76 12.17
CA THR A 181 17.97 -18.94 11.89
C THR A 181 18.43 -18.18 10.64
N GLY A 182 18.20 -16.86 10.55
CA GLY A 182 18.74 -16.11 9.42
C GLY A 182 17.81 -15.02 8.87
N LYS A 183 17.99 -14.69 7.59
CA LYS A 183 17.17 -13.68 6.91
C LYS A 183 15.69 -14.09 6.87
N PRO A 184 14.77 -13.13 6.97
CA PRO A 184 13.33 -13.38 6.84
C PRO A 184 13.01 -14.11 5.53
N LYS A 185 12.15 -15.13 5.58
CA LYS A 185 11.73 -15.87 4.38
C LYS A 185 10.59 -15.15 3.70
N CYS A 186 10.70 -14.97 2.38
CA CYS A 186 9.61 -14.44 1.56
C CYS A 186 8.46 -15.46 1.45
N ILE A 187 7.26 -15.03 1.78
CA ILE A 187 6.02 -15.79 1.61
C ILE A 187 5.22 -15.07 0.53
N VAL A 188 5.19 -15.68 -0.66
CA VAL A 188 4.46 -15.14 -1.80
C VAL A 188 3.00 -15.59 -1.71
N HIS A 189 2.10 -14.63 -1.63
CA HIS A 189 0.67 -14.86 -1.68
C HIS A 189 0.17 -14.64 -3.10
N ASN A 190 -0.60 -15.61 -3.61
CA ASN A 190 -1.19 -15.52 -4.95
C ASN A 190 -2.50 -14.69 -4.95
N THR A 191 -3.04 -14.44 -6.13
CA THR A 191 -4.23 -13.62 -6.31
C THR A 191 -5.50 -14.29 -5.79
N GLY A 192 -5.65 -15.59 -6.00
CA GLY A 192 -6.89 -16.29 -5.68
C GLY A 192 -6.97 -16.84 -4.24
N GLY A 193 -5.87 -17.38 -3.72
CA GLY A 193 -5.85 -18.03 -2.41
C GLY A 193 -6.24 -17.12 -1.25
N PRO A 194 -5.58 -15.97 -1.05
CA PRO A 194 -5.95 -15.03 -0.01
C PRO A 194 -7.38 -14.50 -0.14
N LEU A 195 -7.88 -14.27 -1.35
CA LEU A 195 -9.24 -13.81 -1.57
C LEU A 195 -10.26 -14.82 -1.01
N ILE A 196 -10.08 -16.10 -1.34
CA ILE A 196 -10.95 -17.17 -0.85
C ILE A 196 -10.80 -17.34 0.67
N GLN A 197 -9.56 -17.32 1.17
CA GLN A 197 -9.29 -17.49 2.61
C GLN A 197 -9.91 -16.35 3.42
N HIS A 198 -9.74 -15.10 2.99
CA HIS A 198 -10.30 -13.96 3.71
C HIS A 198 -11.83 -13.94 3.64
N LEU A 199 -12.42 -14.29 2.49
CA LEU A 199 -13.87 -14.43 2.37
C LEU A 199 -14.42 -15.47 3.33
N LYS A 200 -13.78 -16.64 3.40
CA LYS A 200 -14.13 -17.71 4.35
C LYS A 200 -14.04 -17.24 5.80
N GLU A 201 -12.92 -16.63 6.19
CA GLU A 201 -12.72 -16.14 7.55
C GLU A 201 -13.74 -15.08 7.94
N GLN A 202 -13.94 -14.09 7.06
CA GLN A 202 -14.84 -12.98 7.35
C GLN A 202 -16.30 -13.43 7.42
N GLN A 203 -16.76 -14.26 6.50
CA GLN A 203 -18.17 -14.68 6.45
C GLN A 203 -18.48 -15.84 7.38
N LEU A 204 -17.63 -16.89 7.44
CA LEU A 204 -17.97 -18.12 8.14
C LEU A 204 -17.45 -18.18 9.57
N HIS A 205 -16.37 -17.46 9.89
CA HIS A 205 -15.80 -17.50 11.24
C HIS A 205 -16.04 -16.21 12.04
N CYS A 206 -16.06 -15.06 11.37
CA CYS A 206 -16.26 -13.77 12.01
C CYS A 206 -17.67 -13.20 11.84
N GLU A 207 -18.51 -13.81 10.98
CA GLU A 207 -19.88 -13.38 10.68
C GLU A 207 -19.98 -11.89 10.29
N ILE A 208 -18.95 -11.37 9.59
CA ILE A 208 -18.91 -9.96 9.16
C ILE A 208 -20.01 -9.74 8.14
N CYS A 209 -20.91 -8.81 8.44
CA CYS A 209 -22.03 -8.42 7.63
C CYS A 209 -21.86 -7.03 7.00
N GLU A 210 -22.76 -6.68 6.10
CA GLU A 210 -22.87 -5.32 5.58
C GLU A 210 -23.09 -4.33 6.74
N ASN A 211 -22.38 -3.21 6.74
CA ASN A 211 -22.39 -2.19 7.78
C ASN A 211 -21.52 -2.46 9.01
N ASP A 212 -20.90 -3.61 9.15
CA ASP A 212 -19.93 -3.85 10.20
C ASP A 212 -18.67 -2.99 9.99
N LYS A 213 -18.07 -2.61 11.12
CA LYS A 213 -16.81 -1.87 11.14
C LYS A 213 -15.71 -2.77 11.66
N LEU A 214 -14.78 -3.13 10.81
CA LEU A 214 -13.64 -3.96 11.17
C LEU A 214 -12.44 -3.10 11.55
N PHE A 215 -11.86 -3.38 12.71
CA PHE A 215 -10.56 -2.88 13.11
C PHE A 215 -9.69 -4.05 13.58
N TYR A 216 -8.50 -4.16 13.03
CA TYR A 216 -7.51 -5.15 13.44
C TYR A 216 -6.19 -4.45 13.78
N PHE A 217 -5.73 -4.63 15.03
CA PHE A 217 -4.49 -4.02 15.50
C PHE A 217 -3.28 -4.77 14.92
N THR A 218 -2.68 -4.22 13.90
CA THR A 218 -1.52 -4.79 13.21
C THR A 218 -0.72 -3.69 12.48
N THR A 219 0.37 -4.06 11.84
CA THR A 219 1.15 -3.20 10.94
C THR A 219 0.96 -3.61 9.49
N CYS A 220 1.31 -2.73 8.55
CA CYS A 220 1.23 -3.03 7.11
C CYS A 220 2.20 -4.12 6.63
N GLY A 221 3.10 -4.61 7.49
CA GLY A 221 4.09 -5.63 7.16
C GLY A 221 3.73 -7.06 7.60
N TRP A 222 2.53 -7.25 8.14
CA TRP A 222 2.03 -8.54 8.64
C TRP A 222 0.90 -9.08 7.80
#